data_aa9b4cc19a3e9fba8d4ad17b2c746a1f
#
_entry.id   aa9b4cc19a3e9fba8d4ad17b2c746a1f
#
_cell.length_a   1.000
_cell.length_b   1.000
_cell.length_c   1.000
_cell.angle_alpha   90.00
_cell.angle_beta   90.00
_cell.angle_gamma   90.00
#
_symmetry.space_group_name_H-M   'P 1'
#
loop_
_entity.id
_entity.type
_entity.pdbx_description
1 polymer ?
#
loop_
_entity_poly.entity_id
_entity_poly.type
_entity_poly.pdbx_seq_one_letter_code
_entity_poly.pdbx_strand_id
1 'polypeptide(L)'
;MKLYLMRHGETLFNTQKRVQGWCDSPLTEKGIWQAEQAKQYFAKKGISFDAVYSSTQERATDTAKIVAPDYLVTQLKGIKEMNFGSFEAQPEHLLPKHRPGSRSFEDLLVPYGGEDIREVGQRVLKTVSEKAEEHTKDGAENLLFVSXXXXXXXXXXXYFGLGLS
;
A
#
# COMPACT_ATOMS: atom_id res chain seq x y z
N MET A 1 -0.53 -8.16 18.98
CA MET A 1 -1.34 -7.49 17.95
C MET A 1 -0.83 -7.86 16.56
N LYS A 2 -1.74 -8.10 15.64
CA LYS A 2 -1.38 -8.43 14.27
C LYS A 2 -1.66 -7.27 13.33
N LEU A 3 -0.73 -7.03 12.43
CA LEU A 3 -0.88 -6.03 11.38
C LEU A 3 -1.05 -6.77 10.05
N TYR A 4 -2.16 -6.51 9.40
CA TYR A 4 -2.42 -7.09 8.09
C TYR A 4 -2.13 -6.02 7.04
N LEU A 5 -1.19 -6.31 6.16
CA LEU A 5 -0.82 -5.38 5.10
C LEU A 5 -1.31 -5.96 3.79
N MET A 6 -2.07 -5.18 3.07
CA MET A 6 -2.72 -5.66 1.87
C MET A 6 -2.49 -4.68 0.74
N ARG A 7 -2.25 -5.22 -0.45
CA ARG A 7 -2.12 -4.40 -1.64
C ARG A 7 -3.49 -4.17 -2.25
N HIS A 8 -3.70 -3.00 -2.85
CA HIS A 8 -4.95 -2.70 -3.54
C HIS A 8 -5.16 -3.65 -4.72
N GLY A 9 -6.40 -3.71 -5.21
CA GLY A 9 -6.74 -4.56 -6.34
C GLY A 9 -6.24 -4.01 -7.67
N GLU A 10 -6.41 -4.79 -8.72
CA GLU A 10 -5.98 -4.38 -10.06
C GLU A 10 -6.69 -3.10 -10.47
N THR A 11 -5.94 -2.21 -11.12
CA THR A 11 -6.47 -0.94 -11.61
C THR A 11 -6.36 -0.85 -13.13
N LEU A 12 -7.04 0.15 -13.68
CA LEU A 12 -6.96 0.41 -15.10
C LEU A 12 -5.50 0.63 -15.54
N PHE A 13 -4.73 1.43 -14.80
CA PHE A 13 -3.34 1.67 -15.17
C PHE A 13 -2.51 0.40 -15.11
N ASN A 14 -2.83 -0.54 -14.21
CA ASN A 14 -2.14 -1.83 -14.22
C ASN A 14 -2.35 -2.53 -15.56
N THR A 15 -3.57 -2.53 -16.08
CA THR A 15 -3.85 -3.21 -17.35
C THR A 15 -3.19 -2.51 -18.54
N GLN A 16 -3.00 -1.21 -18.42
CA GLN A 16 -2.40 -0.42 -19.49
C GLN A 16 -0.88 -0.35 -19.39
N LYS A 17 -0.29 -0.95 -18.37
CA LYS A 17 1.15 -0.92 -18.13
C LYS A 17 1.66 0.52 -18.01
N ARG A 18 0.93 1.33 -17.27
CA ARG A 18 1.31 2.70 -16.97
C ARG A 18 1.83 2.81 -15.55
N VAL A 19 2.79 3.69 -15.36
CA VAL A 19 3.36 3.97 -14.04
C VAL A 19 2.28 4.55 -13.16
N GLN A 20 2.12 3.98 -11.97
CA GLN A 20 1.08 4.41 -11.07
C GLN A 20 1.66 4.49 -9.66
N GLY A 21 2.17 5.65 -9.33
CA GLY A 21 2.62 5.97 -8.00
C GLY A 21 1.65 6.91 -7.35
N TRP A 22 1.97 8.21 -7.33
CA TRP A 22 1.06 9.20 -6.77
C TRP A 22 -0.19 9.40 -7.61
N CYS A 23 -0.12 9.21 -8.94
CA CYS A 23 -1.33 9.29 -9.75
C CYS A 23 -2.21 8.07 -9.47
N ASP A 24 -3.40 8.08 -10.00
CA ASP A 24 -4.39 7.09 -9.62
C ASP A 24 -5.21 6.67 -10.83
N SER A 25 -5.86 5.54 -10.72
CA SER A 25 -6.83 5.07 -11.69
C SER A 25 -7.78 4.12 -10.98
N PRO A 26 -8.98 3.90 -11.53
CA PRO A 26 -9.98 3.12 -10.80
C PRO A 26 -9.67 1.62 -10.82
N LEU A 27 -10.26 0.93 -9.85
CA LEU A 27 -10.20 -0.52 -9.84
C LEU A 27 -10.95 -1.08 -11.05
N THR A 28 -10.40 -2.15 -11.62
CA THR A 28 -11.11 -2.90 -12.66
C THR A 28 -12.09 -3.86 -12.00
N GLU A 29 -12.92 -4.52 -12.82
CA GLU A 29 -13.80 -5.56 -12.29
C GLU A 29 -12.99 -6.65 -11.60
N LYS A 30 -11.85 -7.01 -12.17
CA LYS A 30 -10.96 -7.99 -11.53
C LYS A 30 -10.44 -7.47 -10.20
N GLY A 31 -10.09 -6.18 -10.14
CA GLY A 31 -9.62 -5.60 -8.88
C GLY A 31 -10.68 -5.63 -7.80
N ILE A 32 -11.92 -5.34 -8.18
CA ILE A 32 -13.04 -5.42 -7.25
C ILE A 32 -13.24 -6.87 -6.79
N TRP A 33 -13.17 -7.82 -7.73
CA TRP A 33 -13.28 -9.24 -7.38
C TRP A 33 -12.17 -9.64 -6.40
N GLN A 34 -10.94 -9.18 -6.63
CA GLN A 34 -9.83 -9.49 -5.74
C GLN A 34 -10.12 -8.99 -4.33
N ALA A 35 -10.65 -7.78 -4.22
CA ALA A 35 -10.98 -7.24 -2.91
C ALA A 35 -12.09 -8.06 -2.24
N GLU A 36 -13.07 -8.50 -3.01
CA GLU A 36 -14.14 -9.31 -2.46
C GLU A 36 -13.63 -10.67 -2.00
N GLN A 37 -12.66 -11.24 -2.71
CA GLN A 37 -12.03 -12.49 -2.27
C GLN A 37 -11.31 -12.30 -0.95
N ALA A 38 -10.63 -11.17 -0.78
CA ALA A 38 -9.97 -10.88 0.49
C ALA A 38 -11.00 -10.76 1.61
N LYS A 39 -12.11 -10.09 1.34
CA LYS A 39 -13.18 -9.97 2.32
C LYS A 39 -13.64 -11.35 2.78
N GLN A 40 -13.87 -12.25 1.81
CA GLN A 40 -14.33 -13.59 2.14
C GLN A 40 -13.28 -14.36 2.92
N TYR A 41 -12.01 -14.19 2.58
CA TYR A 41 -10.94 -14.85 3.30
C TYR A 41 -10.95 -14.45 4.77
N PHE A 42 -11.06 -13.15 5.06
CA PHE A 42 -11.07 -12.70 6.45
C PHE A 42 -12.29 -13.21 7.19
N ALA A 43 -13.43 -13.22 6.53
CA ALA A 43 -14.66 -13.74 7.15
C ALA A 43 -14.52 -15.23 7.46
N LYS A 44 -13.98 -15.99 6.51
CA LYS A 44 -13.81 -17.42 6.69
C LYS A 44 -12.85 -17.74 7.83
N LYS A 45 -11.82 -16.93 7.98
CA LYS A 45 -10.84 -17.11 9.06
C LYS A 45 -11.32 -16.55 10.39
N GLY A 46 -12.47 -15.89 10.42
CA GLY A 46 -12.96 -15.29 11.63
C GLY A 46 -12.16 -14.10 12.10
N ILE A 47 -11.52 -13.39 11.16
CA ILE A 47 -10.68 -12.25 11.50
C ILE A 47 -11.50 -10.97 11.39
N SER A 48 -11.53 -10.20 12.45
CA SER A 48 -12.13 -8.87 12.46
C SER A 48 -11.05 -7.86 12.81
N PHE A 49 -11.33 -6.59 12.54
CA PHE A 49 -10.32 -5.54 12.72
C PHE A 49 -10.75 -4.56 13.78
N ASP A 50 -9.77 -4.00 14.47
CA ASP A 50 -10.01 -2.90 15.39
C ASP A 50 -9.94 -1.57 14.70
N ALA A 51 -9.20 -1.48 13.60
CA ALA A 51 -9.16 -0.30 12.76
C ALA A 51 -8.72 -0.68 11.36
N VAL A 52 -9.17 0.12 10.38
CA VAL A 52 -8.85 -0.11 8.97
C VAL A 52 -8.29 1.18 8.39
N TYR A 53 -7.13 1.08 7.79
CA TYR A 53 -6.42 2.22 7.21
C TYR A 53 -6.15 1.98 5.75
N SER A 54 -6.10 3.06 4.98
CA SER A 54 -5.68 2.99 3.58
C SER A 54 -4.77 4.16 3.27
N SER A 55 -4.07 4.05 2.14
CA SER A 55 -3.40 5.23 1.63
C SER A 55 -4.48 6.22 1.17
N THR A 56 -4.04 7.41 0.79
CA THR A 56 -4.98 8.44 0.34
C THR A 56 -5.43 8.26 -1.10
N GLN A 57 -4.86 7.28 -1.81
CA GLN A 57 -5.24 7.03 -3.19
C GLN A 57 -6.55 6.26 -3.26
N GLU A 58 -7.37 6.64 -4.22
CA GLU A 58 -8.70 6.06 -4.34
C GLU A 58 -8.63 4.55 -4.52
N ARG A 59 -7.65 4.04 -5.27
CA ARG A 59 -7.55 2.61 -5.49
C ARG A 59 -7.38 1.84 -4.18
N ALA A 60 -6.66 2.41 -3.22
CA ALA A 60 -6.47 1.74 -1.93
C ALA A 60 -7.67 1.92 -1.04
N THR A 61 -8.24 3.12 -1.04
CA THR A 61 -9.43 3.39 -0.22
C THR A 61 -10.60 2.53 -0.68
N ASP A 62 -10.81 2.44 -2.00
CA ASP A 62 -11.91 1.63 -2.51
C ASP A 62 -11.70 0.15 -2.19
N THR A 63 -10.47 -0.33 -2.32
CA THR A 63 -10.18 -1.71 -1.94
C THR A 63 -10.52 -1.94 -0.47
N ALA A 64 -10.08 -1.02 0.40
CA ALA A 64 -10.34 -1.17 1.84
C ALA A 64 -11.84 -1.19 2.13
N LYS A 65 -12.61 -0.35 1.46
CA LYS A 65 -14.05 -0.29 1.68
C LYS A 65 -14.74 -1.57 1.26
N ILE A 66 -14.24 -2.22 0.22
CA ILE A 66 -14.80 -3.51 -0.22
C ILE A 66 -14.43 -4.60 0.77
N VAL A 67 -13.18 -4.64 1.20
CA VAL A 67 -12.70 -5.69 2.10
C VAL A 67 -13.37 -5.57 3.47
N ALA A 68 -13.56 -4.36 3.96
CA ALA A 68 -14.05 -4.11 5.31
C ALA A 68 -15.19 -3.10 5.29
N PRO A 69 -16.34 -3.48 4.70
CA PRO A 69 -17.43 -2.51 4.50
C PRO A 69 -18.08 -2.03 5.78
N ASP A 70 -17.90 -2.74 6.88
CA ASP A 70 -18.52 -2.35 8.15
C ASP A 70 -17.63 -1.43 8.97
N TYR A 71 -16.49 -1.03 8.43
CA TYR A 71 -15.53 -0.20 9.17
C TYR A 71 -15.37 1.15 8.53
N LEU A 72 -15.10 2.14 9.35
CA LEU A 72 -14.65 3.43 8.85
C LEU A 72 -13.22 3.28 8.36
N VAL A 73 -12.95 3.68 7.14
CA VAL A 73 -11.59 3.62 6.58
C VAL A 73 -10.93 4.97 6.81
N THR A 74 -9.81 4.96 7.52
CA THR A 74 -9.05 6.17 7.78
C THR A 74 -7.87 6.22 6.82
N GLN A 75 -7.77 7.32 6.09
CA GLN A 75 -6.68 7.51 5.12
C GLN A 75 -5.43 8.00 5.81
N LEU A 76 -4.28 7.45 5.42
CA LEU A 76 -2.98 7.83 5.96
C LEU A 76 -2.07 8.22 4.82
N LYS A 77 -1.66 9.48 4.82
CA LYS A 77 -0.79 9.99 3.77
C LYS A 77 0.57 9.29 3.76
N GLY A 78 1.04 8.88 4.93
CA GLY A 78 2.37 8.27 5.04
C GLY A 78 2.51 6.92 4.37
N ILE A 79 1.40 6.24 4.07
CA ILE A 79 1.50 4.96 3.34
C ILE A 79 1.12 5.10 1.87
N LYS A 80 1.18 6.31 1.35
CA LYS A 80 0.97 6.58 -0.05
C LYS A 80 2.05 5.90 -0.89
N GLU A 81 1.69 5.51 -2.12
CA GLU A 81 2.66 4.89 -3.02
C GLU A 81 3.82 5.85 -3.31
N MET A 82 4.92 5.29 -3.79
CA MET A 82 6.08 6.07 -4.20
C MET A 82 5.70 7.07 -5.29
N ASN A 83 6.27 8.27 -5.18
CA ASN A 83 6.14 9.27 -6.24
C ASN A 83 7.17 8.98 -7.32
N PHE A 84 6.71 8.80 -8.57
CA PHE A 84 7.60 8.54 -9.71
C PHE A 84 7.93 9.81 -10.49
N GLY A 85 7.55 10.98 -9.97
CA GLY A 85 7.91 12.22 -10.60
C GLY A 85 7.32 12.36 -11.99
N SER A 86 8.14 12.82 -12.93
CA SER A 86 7.66 13.06 -14.28
C SER A 86 7.28 11.79 -15.03
N PHE A 87 7.57 10.61 -14.47
CA PHE A 87 7.16 9.35 -15.09
C PHE A 87 5.74 8.93 -14.71
N GLU A 88 5.09 9.65 -13.80
CA GLU A 88 3.73 9.30 -13.41
C GLU A 88 2.82 9.22 -14.64
N ALA A 89 2.04 8.13 -14.71
CA ALA A 89 1.08 7.86 -15.80
C ALA A 89 1.72 7.57 -17.15
N GLN A 90 3.03 7.57 -17.24
CA GLN A 90 3.73 7.24 -18.48
C GLN A 90 3.84 5.72 -18.63
N PRO A 91 4.05 5.23 -19.87
CA PRO A 91 4.26 3.79 -20.02
C PRO A 91 5.42 3.30 -19.18
N GLU A 92 5.24 2.13 -18.58
CA GLU A 92 6.25 1.58 -17.68
C GLU A 92 7.61 1.37 -18.35
N HIS A 93 7.60 1.07 -19.64
CA HIS A 93 8.86 0.79 -20.31
C HIS A 93 9.77 2.01 -20.42
N LEU A 94 9.26 3.20 -20.14
CA LEU A 94 10.08 4.41 -20.15
C LEU A 94 10.86 4.62 -18.87
N LEU A 95 10.54 3.87 -17.81
CA LEU A 95 11.27 4.04 -16.55
C LEU A 95 12.74 3.68 -16.71
N PRO A 96 13.62 4.36 -15.96
CA PRO A 96 15.03 3.93 -15.96
C PRO A 96 15.14 2.51 -15.44
N LYS A 97 16.13 1.79 -15.95
CA LYS A 97 16.39 0.45 -15.46
C LYS A 97 17.08 0.52 -14.11
N HIS A 98 16.79 -0.46 -13.27
CA HIS A 98 17.46 -0.55 -11.99
C HIS A 98 18.97 -0.71 -12.20
N ARG A 99 19.75 -0.22 -11.24
CA ARG A 99 21.19 -0.43 -11.30
C ARG A 99 21.49 -1.92 -11.21
N PRO A 100 22.59 -2.38 -11.82
CA PRO A 100 22.92 -3.82 -11.75
C PRO A 100 22.94 -4.31 -10.31
N GLY A 101 22.26 -5.42 -10.07
CA GLY A 101 22.20 -6.01 -8.74
C GLY A 101 21.18 -5.39 -7.82
N SER A 102 20.50 -4.33 -8.24
CA SER A 102 19.50 -3.69 -7.39
C SER A 102 18.11 -4.20 -7.76
N ARG A 103 17.24 -4.29 -6.74
CA ARG A 103 15.84 -4.65 -6.94
C ARG A 103 14.91 -3.45 -6.91
N SER A 104 15.45 -2.26 -6.76
CA SER A 104 14.64 -1.08 -6.62
C SER A 104 15.22 0.06 -7.44
N PHE A 105 14.47 1.14 -7.53
CA PHE A 105 14.93 2.34 -8.22
C PHE A 105 15.92 3.14 -7.39
N GLU A 106 16.02 2.84 -6.09
CA GLU A 106 16.91 3.60 -5.21
C GLU A 106 16.63 5.09 -5.34
N ASP A 107 17.63 5.90 -5.74
CA ASP A 107 17.43 7.33 -5.92
C ASP A 107 17.34 7.74 -7.39
N LEU A 108 17.16 6.77 -8.29
CA LEU A 108 17.20 7.06 -9.73
C LEU A 108 16.13 8.05 -10.18
N LEU A 109 15.01 8.11 -9.45
CA LEU A 109 13.91 8.97 -9.87
C LEU A 109 13.96 10.36 -9.24
N VAL A 110 14.88 10.58 -8.30
CA VAL A 110 14.97 11.88 -7.64
C VAL A 110 15.21 13.02 -8.64
N PRO A 111 16.11 12.87 -9.63
CA PRO A 111 16.30 13.95 -10.60
C PRO A 111 15.06 14.27 -11.42
N TYR A 112 14.09 13.38 -11.45
CA TYR A 112 12.85 13.56 -12.22
C TYR A 112 11.68 13.98 -11.33
N GLY A 113 11.97 14.38 -10.11
CA GLY A 113 10.92 14.80 -9.18
C GLY A 113 10.31 13.66 -8.38
N GLY A 114 10.87 12.46 -8.49
CA GLY A 114 10.37 11.32 -7.75
C GLY A 114 11.03 11.18 -6.38
N GLU A 115 10.62 10.15 -5.68
CA GLU A 115 11.14 9.88 -4.34
C GLU A 115 12.32 8.91 -4.38
N ASP A 116 13.18 9.03 -3.36
CA ASP A 116 14.17 8.02 -3.04
C ASP A 116 13.43 6.90 -2.30
N ILE A 117 13.66 5.65 -2.71
CA ILE A 117 12.94 4.52 -2.10
C ILE A 117 13.18 4.43 -0.59
N ARG A 118 14.35 4.88 -0.13
CA ARG A 118 14.64 4.84 1.30
C ARG A 118 13.72 5.79 2.07
N GLU A 119 13.39 6.93 1.48
CA GLU A 119 12.47 7.87 2.11
C GLU A 119 11.05 7.32 2.13
N VAL A 120 10.67 6.63 1.06
CA VAL A 120 9.36 5.96 1.04
C VAL A 120 9.28 4.95 2.18
N GLY A 121 10.31 4.12 2.31
CA GLY A 121 10.33 3.12 3.39
C GLY A 121 10.26 3.77 4.76
N GLN A 122 10.99 4.87 4.96
CA GLN A 122 10.98 5.54 6.26
C GLN A 122 9.60 6.08 6.61
N ARG A 123 8.92 6.72 5.64
CA ARG A 123 7.60 7.27 5.97
C ARG A 123 6.55 6.19 6.18
N VAL A 124 6.64 5.10 5.41
CA VAL A 124 5.70 4.00 5.61
C VAL A 124 5.91 3.38 6.98
N LEU A 125 7.15 3.08 7.33
CA LEU A 125 7.43 2.46 8.62
C LEU A 125 7.02 3.36 9.78
N LYS A 126 7.34 4.65 9.68
CA LYS A 126 6.95 5.59 10.73
C LYS A 126 5.44 5.61 10.91
N THR A 127 4.70 5.69 9.81
CA THR A 127 3.25 5.79 9.88
C THR A 127 2.63 4.54 10.49
N VAL A 128 3.05 3.37 10.00
CA VAL A 128 2.51 2.12 10.50
C VAL A 128 2.87 1.93 11.97
N SER A 129 4.12 2.24 12.34
CA SER A 129 4.56 2.09 13.73
C SER A 129 3.78 2.99 14.67
N GLU A 130 3.52 4.22 14.26
CA GLU A 130 2.76 5.15 15.10
C GLU A 130 1.36 4.63 15.36
N LYS A 131 0.72 4.11 14.32
CA LYS A 131 -0.65 3.57 14.49
C LYS A 131 -0.63 2.31 15.34
N ALA A 132 0.37 1.46 15.12
CA ALA A 132 0.48 0.25 15.95
C ALA A 132 0.64 0.60 17.42
N GLU A 133 1.47 1.62 17.72
CA GLU A 133 1.66 2.04 19.11
C GLU A 133 0.37 2.58 19.70
N GLU A 134 -0.36 3.40 18.94
CA GLU A 134 -1.62 3.94 19.43
C GLU A 134 -2.59 2.84 19.83
N HIS A 135 -2.68 1.81 18.99
CA HIS A 135 -3.64 0.74 19.21
C HIS A 135 -3.17 -0.28 20.24
N THR A 136 -1.86 -0.42 20.40
CA THR A 136 -1.36 -1.29 21.46
C THR A 136 -1.86 -0.83 22.81
N LYS A 137 -1.87 0.48 23.04
CA LYS A 137 -2.35 1.03 24.31
C LYS A 137 -3.82 0.72 24.53
N ASP A 138 -4.58 0.55 23.48
CA ASP A 138 -6.02 0.29 23.56
C ASP A 138 -6.35 -1.21 23.59
N GLY A 139 -5.34 -2.07 23.53
CA GLY A 139 -5.58 -3.51 23.55
C GLY A 139 -6.07 -4.07 22.26
N ALA A 140 -5.84 -3.38 21.14
CA ALA A 140 -6.28 -3.86 19.84
C ALA A 140 -5.58 -5.17 19.48
N GLU A 141 -6.27 -6.00 18.71
CA GLU A 141 -5.72 -7.28 18.29
C GLU A 141 -5.34 -7.30 16.82
N ASN A 142 -6.09 -6.63 15.98
CA ASN A 142 -5.87 -6.69 14.53
C ASN A 142 -6.07 -5.32 13.89
N LEU A 143 -5.12 -4.92 13.05
CA LEU A 143 -5.25 -3.72 12.23
C LEU A 143 -5.07 -4.10 10.76
N LEU A 144 -5.80 -3.43 9.88
CA LEU A 144 -5.65 -3.62 8.43
C LEU A 144 -5.11 -2.34 7.79
N PHE A 145 -4.10 -2.48 6.96
CA PHE A 145 -3.55 -1.37 6.16
C PHE A 145 -3.61 -1.78 4.70
N VAL A 146 -4.27 -0.97 3.88
CA VAL A 146 -4.35 -1.21 2.43
C VAL A 146 -3.57 -0.11 1.71
N SER A 147 -2.62 -0.52 0.93
CA SER A 147 -1.75 0.46 0.27
C SER A 147 -1.21 -0.11 -0.99
N UNK A 148 -0.26 0.35 -1.35
CA UNK A 148 0.37 0.00 -2.62
C UNK A 148 1.44 -1.04 -2.38
N UNK A 149 1.98 -1.36 -3.39
CA UNK A 149 3.02 -2.36 -3.39
C UNK A 149 4.25 -1.92 -2.70
N UNK A 150 4.47 -0.79 -2.81
CA UNK A 150 5.61 -0.27 -2.17
C UNK A 150 5.49 -0.37 -0.67
N UNK A 151 4.36 -0.35 -0.27
CA UNK A 151 4.15 -0.49 1.10
C UNK A 151 4.50 -1.85 1.58
N UNK A 152 4.22 -2.62 0.86
CA UNK A 152 4.53 -4.00 1.16
C UNK A 152 5.96 -4.32 0.96
N UNK A 153 6.37 -3.74 0.07
CA UNK A 153 7.74 -3.95 -0.24
C UNK A 153 8.68 -3.23 0.66
N UNK A 154 8.34 -2.23 0.96
CA UNK A 154 9.09 -1.43 1.82
C UNK A 154 8.99 -1.89 3.22
N UNK A 155 7.90 -2.21 3.42
CA UNK A 155 7.68 -2.71 4.71
C UNK A 155 8.22 -4.10 4.88
N UNK A 156 8.32 -4.58 4.01
CA UNK A 156 8.85 -5.90 4.08
C UNK A 156 10.24 -5.95 4.52
N UNK A 157 10.61 -5.08 4.29
CA UNK A 157 11.95 -4.97 4.67
C UNK A 157 12.14 -4.36 5.99
N UNK A 158 11.43 -3.66 6.26
CA UNK A 158 11.53 -2.90 7.39
C UNK A 158 10.74 -3.36 8.50
N TYR A 159 9.87 -4.05 8.30
CA TYR A 159 9.00 -4.27 9.43
C TYR A 159 9.23 -5.59 10.17
N PHE A 160 10.36 -6.14 10.07
CA PHE A 160 10.68 -7.36 10.79
C PHE A 160 10.39 -7.26 12.28
N GLY A 161 10.60 -6.12 12.86
CA GLY A 161 10.40 -5.95 14.29
C GLY A 161 8.97 -5.67 14.70
N LEU A 162 8.05 -5.61 13.77
CA LEU A 162 6.67 -5.24 14.07
C LEU A 162 5.74 -6.42 14.29
N GLY A 163 6.24 -7.65 14.19
CA GLY A 163 5.42 -8.83 14.44
C GLY A 163 4.31 -9.02 13.45
N LEU A 164 4.59 -8.82 12.20
CA LEU A 164 3.58 -8.98 11.15
C LEU A 164 3.27 -10.45 10.93
N SER A 165 2.05 -10.71 10.47
CA SER A 165 1.63 -12.07 10.15
C SER A 165 0.70 -12.09 8.95
#